data_063d7d005679ca85dd6d0ac09d673ca8
#
_entry.id   063d7d005679ca85dd6d0ac09d673ca8
#
_cell.length_a   1.000
_cell.length_b   1.000
_cell.length_c   1.000
_cell.angle_alpha   90.00
_cell.angle_beta   90.00
_cell.angle_gamma   90.00
#
_symmetry.space_group_name_H-M   'P 1'
#
loop_
_entity.id
_entity.type
_entity.pdbx_description
1 polymer ?
#
loop_
_entity_poly.entity_id
_entity_poly.type
_entity_poly.pdbx_seq_one_letter_code
_entity_poly.pdbx_strand_id
1 'polypeptide(L)'
;MSHAFEGPRYLVSFGPKRVPHCFTDVLILGGGLAGLRAALAVDPRLSLTVVTKDDLQGSSSQWAQGGIAGVVDPEDRFDNHVADTLTAGCELCHGEVVDSVVREAPGRIAELIAWGTRFDERDGALELGREGGHSHHRIVHALGDATGREVMRAVIEQMKKLDNLSVWPETFTIDLITHEGVCRGALVWNPRHGKTLVWARRTILATGGAGQIYRESTNPPGSSGDGMALAWRAGAELRDMEFMQFHPTVLYIAGGSRSLITEAVRGAGAWLVDRDGKRFMPDFDPRAELAPRDVVSRAITVVMHRTHHANVYLDLSHLDPATVRGRFPGMAAICGTFGLDLARDRIPVRPGAHYMIGGVSVDAVGRTSVPGLLAAGEVTSSGLHGANRLASNSLLEGLVYGARAGEAASADVLAEASPDADTFHVPAIAQPRAIDNRTAGEAAALDLADIRNSLRALMWRHVGVERTGDSLAEAHATVEGWCRYVLPQQFADPQGWQLQNMLEVARLMIRGAIDRVETRGVHFRADHPATSAAWRAHIAWRRGETAPRLEPLP
;
A
#
# COMPACT_ATOMS: atom_id res chain seq x y z
N MET A 1 21.60 -12.74 -21.99
CA MET A 1 20.99 -12.20 -20.76
C MET A 1 21.25 -13.23 -19.66
N SER A 2 21.97 -12.87 -18.59
CA SER A 2 22.18 -13.80 -17.47
C SER A 2 20.81 -14.07 -16.84
N HIS A 3 20.50 -15.34 -16.56
CA HIS A 3 19.30 -15.69 -15.81
C HIS A 3 19.24 -14.83 -14.54
N ALA A 4 18.11 -14.11 -14.34
CA ALA A 4 17.89 -13.36 -13.11
C ALA A 4 18.01 -14.32 -11.93
N PHE A 5 18.76 -13.95 -10.89
CA PHE A 5 18.90 -14.79 -9.70
C PHE A 5 17.53 -14.92 -9.02
N GLU A 6 17.01 -16.13 -8.95
CA GLU A 6 15.82 -16.41 -8.15
C GLU A 6 16.22 -16.65 -6.69
N GLY A 7 15.72 -15.83 -5.79
CA GLY A 7 15.87 -16.04 -4.35
C GLY A 7 15.25 -17.36 -3.87
N PRO A 8 15.50 -17.78 -2.62
CA PRO A 8 14.93 -19.01 -2.08
C PRO A 8 13.39 -18.94 -2.03
N ARG A 9 12.71 -20.12 -2.06
CA ARG A 9 11.26 -20.19 -1.86
C ARG A 9 10.86 -19.80 -0.43
N TYR A 10 11.65 -20.17 0.55
CA TYR A 10 11.48 -19.84 1.96
C TYR A 10 12.72 -19.13 2.48
N LEU A 11 12.53 -18.06 3.23
CA LEU A 11 13.64 -17.24 3.77
C LEU A 11 14.40 -17.94 4.90
N VAL A 12 13.78 -18.92 5.56
CA VAL A 12 14.39 -19.66 6.64
C VAL A 12 14.17 -21.15 6.48
N SER A 13 15.13 -21.94 6.97
CA SER A 13 14.93 -23.37 7.15
C SER A 13 14.05 -23.62 8.37
N PHE A 14 13.11 -24.55 8.23
CA PHE A 14 12.28 -25.03 9.34
C PHE A 14 11.96 -26.51 9.17
N GLY A 15 11.89 -27.22 10.29
CA GLY A 15 11.43 -28.60 10.31
C GLY A 15 10.01 -28.64 10.89
N PRO A 16 8.97 -29.02 10.12
CA PRO A 16 7.60 -29.01 10.60
C PRO A 16 7.40 -29.72 11.95
N LYS A 17 8.15 -30.80 12.19
CA LYS A 17 8.11 -31.55 13.46
C LYS A 17 8.78 -30.85 14.65
N ARG A 18 9.47 -29.73 14.42
CA ARG A 18 10.28 -29.01 15.44
C ARG A 18 9.76 -27.59 15.71
N VAL A 19 8.69 -27.21 15.06
CA VAL A 19 8.07 -25.87 15.17
C VAL A 19 6.67 -26.06 15.72
N PRO A 20 6.21 -25.26 16.70
CA PRO A 20 4.84 -25.28 17.18
C PRO A 20 3.83 -25.08 16.05
N HIS A 21 2.67 -25.71 16.18
CA HIS A 21 1.57 -25.60 15.22
C HIS A 21 0.37 -24.91 15.86
N CYS A 22 -0.28 -24.05 15.08
CA CYS A 22 -1.60 -23.49 15.37
C CYS A 22 -2.51 -23.74 14.18
N PHE A 23 -3.81 -23.87 14.41
CA PHE A 23 -4.82 -24.16 13.39
C PHE A 23 -5.92 -23.12 13.48
N THR A 24 -6.38 -22.67 12.32
CA THR A 24 -7.49 -21.73 12.17
C THR A 24 -8.20 -21.97 10.84
N ASP A 25 -9.49 -21.68 10.73
CA ASP A 25 -10.18 -21.76 9.44
C ASP A 25 -9.74 -20.64 8.51
N VAL A 26 -9.69 -19.41 9.05
CA VAL A 26 -9.27 -18.22 8.30
C VAL A 26 -8.10 -17.54 9.00
N LEU A 27 -7.01 -17.33 8.27
CA LEU A 27 -5.84 -16.57 8.70
C LEU A 27 -5.81 -15.24 7.98
N ILE A 28 -5.75 -14.12 8.71
CA ILE A 28 -5.58 -12.79 8.14
C ILE A 28 -4.21 -12.25 8.50
N LEU A 29 -3.43 -11.86 7.51
CA LEU A 29 -2.10 -11.28 7.65
C LEU A 29 -2.17 -9.77 7.41
N GLY A 30 -2.15 -9.00 8.48
CA GLY A 30 -2.24 -7.54 8.49
C GLY A 30 -3.39 -7.00 9.33
N GLY A 31 -3.08 -6.10 10.27
CA GLY A 31 -4.02 -5.46 11.20
C GLY A 31 -4.52 -4.08 10.76
N GLY A 32 -4.39 -3.73 9.46
CA GLY A 32 -4.95 -2.50 8.88
C GLY A 32 -6.44 -2.61 8.57
N LEU A 33 -7.04 -1.53 8.02
CA LEU A 33 -8.47 -1.45 7.74
C LEU A 33 -8.99 -2.64 6.92
N ALA A 34 -8.31 -3.00 5.84
CA ALA A 34 -8.73 -4.12 4.99
C ALA A 34 -8.75 -5.46 5.74
N GLY A 35 -7.72 -5.73 6.57
CA GLY A 35 -7.64 -6.96 7.35
C GLY A 35 -8.70 -7.04 8.44
N LEU A 36 -8.92 -5.95 9.19
CA LEU A 36 -9.94 -5.92 10.23
C LEU A 36 -11.36 -5.92 9.63
N ARG A 37 -11.55 -5.28 8.46
CA ARG A 37 -12.83 -5.37 7.75
C ARG A 37 -13.10 -6.79 7.25
N ALA A 38 -12.06 -7.50 6.78
CA ALA A 38 -12.19 -8.90 6.43
C ALA A 38 -12.55 -9.76 7.65
N ALA A 39 -11.90 -9.51 8.80
CA ALA A 39 -12.21 -10.20 10.05
C ALA A 39 -13.70 -10.06 10.45
N LEU A 40 -14.26 -8.85 10.31
CA LEU A 40 -15.67 -8.57 10.60
C LEU A 40 -16.64 -9.21 9.59
N ALA A 41 -16.15 -9.69 8.45
CA ALA A 41 -16.95 -10.35 7.41
C ALA A 41 -16.82 -11.88 7.43
N VAL A 42 -15.93 -12.43 8.24
CA VAL A 42 -15.80 -13.89 8.41
C VAL A 42 -17.01 -14.42 9.18
N ASP A 43 -17.55 -15.56 8.72
CA ASP A 43 -18.67 -16.23 9.38
C ASP A 43 -18.32 -16.58 10.84
N PRO A 44 -19.15 -16.22 11.83
CA PRO A 44 -18.85 -16.42 13.25
C PRO A 44 -18.68 -17.88 13.68
N ARG A 45 -19.08 -18.84 12.84
CA ARG A 45 -18.87 -20.29 13.09
C ARG A 45 -17.43 -20.74 12.83
N LEU A 46 -16.64 -19.93 12.09
CA LEU A 46 -15.28 -20.27 11.72
C LEU A 46 -14.27 -19.68 12.71
N SER A 47 -13.23 -20.43 13.01
CA SER A 47 -12.10 -19.91 13.79
C SER A 47 -11.28 -18.92 12.96
N LEU A 48 -10.91 -17.79 13.57
CA LEU A 48 -10.26 -16.68 12.91
C LEU A 48 -9.00 -16.23 13.67
N THR A 49 -7.89 -16.12 12.96
CA THR A 49 -6.65 -15.57 13.50
C THR A 49 -6.18 -14.37 12.68
N VAL A 50 -5.95 -13.25 13.35
CA VAL A 50 -5.33 -12.05 12.76
C VAL A 50 -3.90 -11.92 13.25
N VAL A 51 -2.94 -11.89 12.35
CA VAL A 51 -1.51 -11.70 12.63
C VAL A 51 -1.07 -10.33 12.13
N THR A 52 -0.44 -9.54 12.99
CA THR A 52 0.12 -8.24 12.61
C THR A 52 1.52 -8.04 13.19
N LYS A 53 2.45 -7.48 12.38
CA LYS A 53 3.84 -7.29 12.81
C LYS A 53 4.03 -6.17 13.83
N ASP A 54 3.11 -5.22 13.87
CA ASP A 54 3.04 -4.15 14.85
C ASP A 54 1.79 -4.33 15.72
N ASP A 55 1.47 -3.38 16.57
CA ASP A 55 0.16 -3.30 17.19
C ASP A 55 -0.93 -2.93 16.15
N LEU A 56 -2.20 -2.99 16.55
CA LEU A 56 -3.31 -2.64 15.67
C LEU A 56 -3.39 -1.13 15.35
N GLN A 57 -2.64 -0.29 16.06
CA GLN A 57 -2.59 1.16 15.88
C GLN A 57 -1.44 1.60 14.97
N GLY A 58 -0.50 0.71 14.65
CA GLY A 58 0.68 1.00 13.82
C GLY A 58 0.44 1.01 12.30
N SER A 59 -0.80 0.89 11.83
CA SER A 59 -1.12 0.72 10.41
C SER A 59 -1.14 2.05 9.61
N SER A 60 -0.90 1.97 8.30
CA SER A 60 -1.10 3.10 7.37
C SER A 60 -2.54 3.64 7.42
N SER A 61 -3.52 2.78 7.69
CA SER A 61 -4.93 3.16 7.83
C SER A 61 -5.14 4.10 9.01
N GLN A 62 -4.46 3.87 10.13
CA GLN A 62 -4.49 4.76 11.31
C GLN A 62 -3.92 6.15 11.00
N TRP A 63 -2.95 6.23 10.08
CA TRP A 63 -2.27 7.47 9.71
C TRP A 63 -2.96 8.21 8.56
N ALA A 64 -4.04 7.66 8.00
CA ALA A 64 -4.76 8.28 6.91
C ALA A 64 -5.42 9.60 7.37
N GLN A 65 -4.99 10.72 6.75
CA GLN A 65 -5.46 12.07 7.06
C GLN A 65 -6.65 12.48 6.19
N GLY A 66 -6.71 11.97 4.95
CA GLY A 66 -7.82 12.18 4.03
C GLY A 66 -9.10 11.47 4.49
N GLY A 67 -10.13 11.51 3.65
CA GLY A 67 -11.41 10.91 3.95
C GLY A 67 -11.67 9.61 3.18
N ILE A 68 -12.94 9.26 3.13
CA ILE A 68 -13.48 8.15 2.33
C ILE A 68 -14.39 8.75 1.25
N ALA A 69 -14.12 8.44 -0.02
CA ALA A 69 -14.97 8.88 -1.12
C ALA A 69 -16.25 8.03 -1.19
N GLY A 70 -17.41 8.68 -1.27
CA GLY A 70 -18.68 7.99 -1.42
C GLY A 70 -19.79 8.92 -1.88
N VAL A 71 -20.68 8.43 -2.74
CA VAL A 71 -21.84 9.18 -3.25
C VAL A 71 -22.94 9.13 -2.21
N VAL A 72 -22.88 10.03 -1.23
CA VAL A 72 -23.84 10.17 -0.12
C VAL A 72 -24.69 11.43 -0.23
N ASP A 73 -24.27 12.40 -1.07
CA ASP A 73 -25.04 13.62 -1.37
C ASP A 73 -26.08 13.33 -2.45
N PRO A 74 -27.36 13.74 -2.29
CA PRO A 74 -28.39 13.60 -3.31
C PRO A 74 -28.10 14.30 -4.65
N GLU A 75 -27.25 15.33 -4.64
CA GLU A 75 -26.85 16.07 -5.85
C GLU A 75 -25.71 15.37 -6.63
N ASP A 76 -24.99 14.42 -6.01
CA ASP A 76 -23.95 13.65 -6.67
C ASP A 76 -24.52 12.35 -7.29
N ARG A 77 -23.76 11.77 -8.23
CA ARG A 77 -24.13 10.54 -8.94
C ARG A 77 -22.99 9.54 -8.94
N PHE A 78 -23.31 8.26 -8.92
CA PHE A 78 -22.31 7.20 -9.08
C PHE A 78 -21.48 7.39 -10.36
N ASP A 79 -22.10 7.75 -11.47
CA ASP A 79 -21.44 7.97 -12.74
C ASP A 79 -20.37 9.07 -12.68
N ASN A 80 -20.57 10.10 -11.84
CA ASN A 80 -19.56 11.15 -11.62
C ASN A 80 -18.32 10.58 -10.91
N HIS A 81 -18.52 9.78 -9.85
CA HIS A 81 -17.40 9.18 -9.10
C HIS A 81 -16.68 8.11 -9.96
N VAL A 82 -17.42 7.34 -10.74
CA VAL A 82 -16.86 6.39 -11.72
C VAL A 82 -16.00 7.14 -12.74
N ALA A 83 -16.53 8.21 -13.36
CA ALA A 83 -15.82 8.99 -14.36
C ALA A 83 -14.55 9.64 -13.80
N ASP A 84 -14.61 10.21 -12.58
CA ASP A 84 -13.46 10.79 -11.90
C ASP A 84 -12.37 9.72 -11.63
N THR A 85 -12.78 8.52 -11.21
CA THR A 85 -11.86 7.40 -10.93
C THR A 85 -11.19 6.89 -12.22
N LEU A 86 -11.96 6.70 -13.29
CA LEU A 86 -11.44 6.27 -14.60
C LEU A 86 -10.48 7.30 -15.18
N THR A 87 -10.82 8.59 -15.07
CA THR A 87 -9.97 9.71 -15.52
C THR A 87 -8.65 9.73 -14.76
N ALA A 88 -8.70 9.62 -13.43
CA ALA A 88 -7.50 9.57 -12.61
C ALA A 88 -6.61 8.37 -12.93
N GLY A 89 -7.21 7.21 -13.22
CA GLY A 89 -6.52 5.95 -13.50
C GLY A 89 -5.86 5.86 -14.87
N CYS A 90 -5.95 6.91 -15.70
CA CYS A 90 -5.21 7.04 -16.98
C CYS A 90 -5.40 5.84 -17.92
N GLU A 91 -6.66 5.43 -18.13
CA GLU A 91 -7.07 4.36 -19.07
C GLU A 91 -6.63 2.92 -18.67
N LEU A 92 -6.16 2.71 -17.44
CA LEU A 92 -5.78 1.38 -16.94
C LEU A 92 -6.70 0.84 -15.83
N CYS A 93 -7.81 1.51 -15.52
CA CYS A 93 -8.80 0.96 -14.60
C CYS A 93 -9.64 -0.14 -15.26
N HIS A 94 -10.05 -1.13 -14.48
CA HIS A 94 -11.12 -2.05 -14.86
C HIS A 94 -12.47 -1.38 -14.57
N GLY A 95 -13.22 -1.00 -15.62
CA GLY A 95 -14.46 -0.24 -15.48
C GLY A 95 -15.50 -0.92 -14.59
N GLU A 96 -15.65 -2.25 -14.70
CA GLU A 96 -16.57 -3.03 -13.87
C GLU A 96 -16.17 -3.02 -12.38
N VAL A 97 -14.86 -3.05 -12.09
CA VAL A 97 -14.34 -2.96 -10.72
C VAL A 97 -14.62 -1.57 -10.17
N VAL A 98 -14.36 -0.52 -10.94
CA VAL A 98 -14.63 0.87 -10.54
C VAL A 98 -16.10 1.06 -10.22
N ASP A 99 -17.01 0.69 -11.14
CA ASP A 99 -18.46 0.82 -10.94
C ASP A 99 -18.94 0.06 -9.70
N SER A 100 -18.49 -1.18 -9.55
CA SER A 100 -18.86 -2.03 -8.41
C SER A 100 -18.38 -1.46 -7.06
N VAL A 101 -17.14 -1.00 -6.96
CA VAL A 101 -16.59 -0.42 -5.71
C VAL A 101 -17.27 0.91 -5.38
N VAL A 102 -17.48 1.77 -6.37
CA VAL A 102 -18.15 3.07 -6.19
C VAL A 102 -19.59 2.90 -5.69
N ARG A 103 -20.33 1.92 -6.23
CA ARG A 103 -21.72 1.67 -5.80
C ARG A 103 -21.83 1.09 -4.39
N GLU A 104 -20.82 0.37 -3.92
CA GLU A 104 -20.79 -0.12 -2.53
C GLU A 104 -20.41 0.96 -1.51
N ALA A 105 -19.78 2.06 -1.92
CA ALA A 105 -19.24 3.08 -1.00
C ALA A 105 -20.26 3.62 0.03
N PRO A 106 -21.50 4.01 -0.35
CA PRO A 106 -22.48 4.49 0.63
C PRO A 106 -22.83 3.46 1.69
N GLY A 107 -22.97 2.18 1.30
CA GLY A 107 -23.24 1.09 2.24
C GLY A 107 -22.10 0.89 3.23
N ARG A 108 -20.83 0.97 2.76
CA ARG A 108 -19.65 0.84 3.63
C ARG A 108 -19.50 2.02 4.59
N ILE A 109 -19.85 3.22 4.17
CA ILE A 109 -19.88 4.41 5.04
C ILE A 109 -20.99 4.25 6.11
N ALA A 110 -22.18 3.78 5.72
CA ALA A 110 -23.27 3.52 6.65
C ALA A 110 -22.90 2.44 7.69
N GLU A 111 -22.20 1.37 7.30
CA GLU A 111 -21.66 0.37 8.23
C GLU A 111 -20.72 1.00 9.27
N LEU A 112 -19.79 1.87 8.85
CA LEU A 112 -18.87 2.56 9.76
C LEU A 112 -19.62 3.44 10.76
N ILE A 113 -20.66 4.15 10.31
CA ILE A 113 -21.54 4.97 11.19
C ILE A 113 -22.25 4.07 12.19
N ALA A 114 -22.82 2.95 11.75
CA ALA A 114 -23.49 1.98 12.62
C ALA A 114 -22.53 1.35 13.65
N TRP A 115 -21.24 1.24 13.33
CA TRP A 115 -20.20 0.78 14.26
C TRP A 115 -19.67 1.88 15.18
N GLY A 116 -20.21 3.11 15.05
CA GLY A 116 -19.91 4.24 15.94
C GLY A 116 -18.72 5.09 15.47
N THR A 117 -18.41 5.11 14.18
CA THR A 117 -17.50 6.11 13.60
C THR A 117 -18.19 7.47 13.62
N ARG A 118 -17.49 8.47 14.14
CA ARG A 118 -17.97 9.86 14.24
C ARG A 118 -17.35 10.67 13.11
N PHE A 119 -18.05 10.73 11.98
CA PHE A 119 -17.67 11.64 10.91
C PHE A 119 -18.02 13.09 11.26
N ASP A 120 -17.35 14.03 10.63
CA ASP A 120 -17.61 15.44 10.81
C ASP A 120 -18.98 15.80 10.21
N GLU A 121 -19.78 16.54 10.96
CA GLU A 121 -21.15 16.94 10.60
C GLU A 121 -21.31 18.44 10.69
N ARG A 122 -22.15 18.98 9.81
CA ARG A 122 -22.61 20.37 9.86
C ARG A 122 -24.14 20.38 9.72
N ASP A 123 -24.81 21.05 10.64
CA ASP A 123 -26.27 21.18 10.66
C ASP A 123 -27.02 19.83 10.64
N GLY A 124 -26.41 18.79 11.24
CA GLY A 124 -27.00 17.43 11.32
C GLY A 124 -26.83 16.58 10.06
N ALA A 125 -26.05 17.04 9.09
CA ALA A 125 -25.65 16.28 7.90
C ALA A 125 -24.14 16.08 7.84
N LEU A 126 -23.68 15.03 7.13
CA LEU A 126 -22.25 14.79 6.93
C LEU A 126 -21.60 16.00 6.22
N GLU A 127 -20.51 16.50 6.77
CA GLU A 127 -19.72 17.53 6.10
C GLU A 127 -18.84 16.88 5.03
N LEU A 128 -19.11 17.23 3.75
CA LEU A 128 -18.42 16.65 2.63
C LEU A 128 -17.31 17.54 2.11
N GLY A 129 -16.11 16.98 2.02
CA GLY A 129 -14.95 17.60 1.40
C GLY A 129 -14.85 17.32 -0.10
N ARG A 130 -13.95 18.08 -0.77
CA ARG A 130 -13.54 17.84 -2.15
C ARG A 130 -12.01 17.83 -2.23
N GLU A 131 -11.45 16.80 -2.84
CA GLU A 131 -10.02 16.68 -3.08
C GLU A 131 -9.72 16.73 -4.59
N GLY A 132 -8.44 16.87 -4.96
CA GLY A 132 -8.02 16.95 -6.36
C GLY A 132 -8.46 15.73 -7.19
N GLY A 133 -8.94 15.99 -8.40
CA GLY A 133 -9.48 14.97 -9.30
C GLY A 133 -10.97 14.67 -9.12
N HIS A 134 -11.60 15.07 -8.00
CA HIS A 134 -13.05 14.92 -7.81
C HIS A 134 -13.84 16.06 -8.42
N SER A 135 -14.90 15.74 -9.15
CA SER A 135 -15.84 16.71 -9.72
C SER A 135 -16.84 17.24 -8.69
N HIS A 136 -17.15 16.47 -7.64
CA HIS A 136 -18.16 16.80 -6.63
C HIS A 136 -17.60 16.68 -5.20
N HIS A 137 -18.29 17.30 -4.24
CA HIS A 137 -18.05 17.11 -2.81
C HIS A 137 -18.62 15.75 -2.40
N ARG A 138 -17.76 14.76 -2.09
CA ARG A 138 -18.16 13.40 -1.72
C ARG A 138 -17.25 12.75 -0.68
N ILE A 139 -16.30 13.48 -0.14
CA ILE A 139 -15.33 12.93 0.80
C ILE A 139 -15.84 13.12 2.21
N VAL A 140 -16.17 12.02 2.91
CA VAL A 140 -16.47 12.07 4.34
C VAL A 140 -15.19 12.09 5.16
N HIS A 141 -15.13 12.97 6.16
CA HIS A 141 -13.96 13.16 7.03
C HIS A 141 -14.33 12.93 8.49
N ALA A 142 -13.33 12.69 9.33
CA ALA A 142 -13.49 12.65 10.76
C ALA A 142 -12.33 13.36 11.45
N LEU A 143 -12.63 14.12 12.51
CA LEU A 143 -11.67 14.87 13.30
C LEU A 143 -10.85 15.88 12.45
N GLY A 144 -11.45 16.40 11.39
CA GLY A 144 -10.84 17.30 10.42
C GLY A 144 -9.84 16.61 9.49
N ASP A 145 -8.66 16.27 9.99
CA ASP A 145 -7.55 15.69 9.23
C ASP A 145 -7.01 14.38 9.85
N ALA A 146 -7.87 13.60 10.52
CA ALA A 146 -7.49 12.35 11.18
C ALA A 146 -8.54 11.24 11.02
N THR A 147 -9.14 11.15 9.83
CA THR A 147 -10.20 10.18 9.50
C THR A 147 -9.80 8.75 9.79
N GLY A 148 -8.59 8.35 9.40
CA GLY A 148 -8.10 6.99 9.63
C GLY A 148 -8.07 6.61 11.10
N ARG A 149 -7.68 7.52 11.98
CA ARG A 149 -7.65 7.28 13.43
C ARG A 149 -9.04 6.97 13.98
N GLU A 150 -10.06 7.72 13.58
CA GLU A 150 -11.43 7.52 14.05
C GLU A 150 -12.05 6.25 13.47
N VAL A 151 -11.85 5.99 12.17
CA VAL A 151 -12.32 4.77 11.52
C VAL A 151 -11.70 3.53 12.17
N MET A 152 -10.37 3.52 12.38
CA MET A 152 -9.69 2.40 13.01
C MET A 152 -10.14 2.20 14.46
N ARG A 153 -10.40 3.28 15.22
CA ARG A 153 -10.98 3.17 16.57
C ARG A 153 -12.29 2.40 16.54
N ALA A 154 -13.23 2.78 15.68
CA ALA A 154 -14.55 2.16 15.58
C ALA A 154 -14.45 0.69 15.13
N VAL A 155 -13.63 0.41 14.11
CA VAL A 155 -13.42 -0.95 13.59
C VAL A 155 -12.78 -1.86 14.64
N ILE A 156 -11.77 -1.39 15.38
CA ILE A 156 -11.14 -2.15 16.49
C ILE A 156 -12.14 -2.43 17.62
N GLU A 157 -12.97 -1.44 17.98
CA GLU A 157 -14.03 -1.64 18.99
C GLU A 157 -15.05 -2.70 18.54
N GLN A 158 -15.41 -2.71 17.27
CA GLN A 158 -16.32 -3.70 16.71
C GLN A 158 -15.68 -5.09 16.67
N MET A 159 -14.42 -5.18 16.28
CA MET A 159 -13.66 -6.43 16.23
C MET A 159 -13.54 -7.10 17.62
N LYS A 160 -13.39 -6.33 18.70
CA LYS A 160 -13.32 -6.85 20.08
C LYS A 160 -14.58 -7.62 20.52
N LYS A 161 -15.69 -7.50 19.78
CA LYS A 161 -16.95 -8.22 20.07
C LYS A 161 -17.00 -9.60 19.41
N LEU A 162 -15.99 -9.98 18.62
CA LEU A 162 -15.93 -11.29 17.96
C LEU A 162 -15.40 -12.35 18.93
N ASP A 163 -16.22 -13.35 19.24
CA ASP A 163 -15.86 -14.45 20.14
C ASP A 163 -14.95 -15.50 19.48
N ASN A 164 -14.95 -15.56 18.13
CA ASN A 164 -14.20 -16.53 17.33
C ASN A 164 -12.80 -16.03 16.91
N LEU A 165 -12.37 -14.85 17.38
CA LEU A 165 -11.16 -14.16 16.96
C LEU A 165 -9.98 -14.36 17.93
N SER A 166 -8.82 -14.69 17.36
CA SER A 166 -7.51 -14.60 18.02
C SER A 166 -6.65 -13.53 17.34
N VAL A 167 -6.07 -12.60 18.09
CA VAL A 167 -5.19 -11.55 17.56
C VAL A 167 -3.76 -11.75 18.06
N TRP A 168 -2.81 -11.81 17.13
CA TRP A 168 -1.39 -11.96 17.41
C TRP A 168 -0.62 -10.70 16.98
N PRO A 169 -0.47 -9.71 17.85
CA PRO A 169 0.35 -8.53 17.58
C PRO A 169 1.83 -8.88 17.67
N GLU A 170 2.69 -7.97 17.25
CA GLU A 170 4.15 -8.10 17.26
C GLU A 170 4.64 -9.42 16.61
N THR A 171 3.90 -9.90 15.60
CA THR A 171 4.16 -11.19 14.97
C THR A 171 4.45 -10.99 13.49
N PHE A 172 5.69 -11.26 13.10
CA PHE A 172 6.18 -11.12 11.73
C PHE A 172 5.83 -12.37 10.91
N THR A 173 5.25 -12.20 9.73
CA THR A 173 5.04 -13.31 8.79
C THR A 173 6.29 -13.48 7.95
N ILE A 174 6.96 -14.65 8.09
CA ILE A 174 8.20 -14.95 7.35
C ILE A 174 7.87 -15.41 5.94
N ASP A 175 6.96 -16.41 5.81
CA ASP A 175 6.57 -16.97 4.52
C ASP A 175 5.15 -17.55 4.55
N LEU A 176 4.51 -17.58 3.38
CA LEU A 176 3.30 -18.38 3.14
C LEU A 176 3.69 -19.83 2.95
N ILE A 177 2.94 -20.75 3.55
CA ILE A 177 3.11 -22.18 3.37
C ILE A 177 2.26 -22.63 2.20
N THR A 178 2.90 -23.27 1.19
CA THR A 178 2.19 -23.85 0.05
C THR A 178 2.46 -25.36 -0.04
N HIS A 179 1.44 -26.09 -0.42
CA HIS A 179 1.53 -27.52 -0.71
C HIS A 179 0.72 -27.81 -1.97
N GLU A 180 1.35 -28.46 -2.96
CA GLU A 180 0.74 -28.74 -4.26
C GLU A 180 0.11 -27.50 -4.93
N GLY A 181 0.80 -26.35 -4.82
CA GLY A 181 0.33 -25.09 -5.39
C GLY A 181 -0.78 -24.40 -4.60
N VAL A 182 -1.27 -24.95 -3.49
CA VAL A 182 -2.34 -24.40 -2.65
C VAL A 182 -1.73 -23.74 -1.41
N CYS A 183 -2.16 -22.53 -1.05
CA CYS A 183 -1.79 -21.90 0.21
C CYS A 183 -2.48 -22.62 1.38
N ARG A 184 -1.69 -22.98 2.39
CA ARG A 184 -2.13 -23.73 3.58
C ARG A 184 -1.87 -22.98 4.89
N GLY A 185 -1.54 -21.70 4.83
CA GLY A 185 -1.25 -20.89 5.99
C GLY A 185 0.09 -20.18 5.88
N ALA A 186 0.71 -19.91 7.02
CA ALA A 186 1.94 -19.13 7.09
C ALA A 186 2.91 -19.64 8.17
N LEU A 187 4.20 -19.40 7.94
CA LEU A 187 5.24 -19.44 8.97
C LEU A 187 5.38 -18.04 9.56
N VAL A 188 5.14 -17.91 10.84
CA VAL A 188 5.22 -16.63 11.56
C VAL A 188 6.29 -16.69 12.65
N TRP A 189 6.73 -15.52 13.09
CA TRP A 189 7.68 -15.38 14.20
C TRP A 189 7.22 -14.28 15.17
N ASN A 190 7.29 -14.60 16.45
CA ASN A 190 7.00 -13.68 17.54
C ASN A 190 8.19 -13.64 18.49
N PRO A 191 8.58 -12.48 19.06
CA PRO A 191 9.75 -12.37 19.93
C PRO A 191 9.66 -13.22 21.20
N ARG A 192 8.43 -13.54 21.66
CA ARG A 192 8.19 -14.33 22.89
C ARG A 192 8.09 -15.83 22.61
N HIS A 193 7.56 -16.22 21.44
CA HIS A 193 7.21 -17.61 21.12
C HIS A 193 8.06 -18.22 20.02
N GLY A 194 8.91 -17.42 19.37
CA GLY A 194 9.72 -17.88 18.22
C GLY A 194 8.88 -18.16 16.99
N LYS A 195 9.33 -19.13 16.18
CA LYS A 195 8.66 -19.55 14.93
C LYS A 195 7.46 -20.43 15.24
N THR A 196 6.35 -20.20 14.56
CA THR A 196 5.13 -21.01 14.64
C THR A 196 4.56 -21.22 13.24
N LEU A 197 4.13 -22.44 12.93
CA LEU A 197 3.35 -22.76 11.73
C LEU A 197 1.87 -22.53 12.03
N VAL A 198 1.27 -21.57 11.34
CA VAL A 198 -0.17 -21.34 11.41
C VAL A 198 -0.80 -21.96 10.17
N TRP A 199 -1.51 -23.05 10.37
CA TRP A 199 -2.26 -23.74 9.33
C TRP A 199 -3.63 -23.10 9.16
N ALA A 200 -4.02 -22.83 7.93
CA ALA A 200 -5.29 -22.20 7.61
C ALA A 200 -5.93 -22.85 6.38
N ARG A 201 -7.25 -22.94 6.38
CA ARG A 201 -8.02 -23.38 5.20
C ARG A 201 -8.02 -22.27 4.15
N ARG A 202 -8.13 -21.01 4.60
CA ARG A 202 -7.97 -19.79 3.75
C ARG A 202 -7.04 -18.79 4.42
N THR A 203 -6.24 -18.12 3.62
CA THR A 203 -5.35 -17.03 4.09
C THR A 203 -5.67 -15.76 3.32
N ILE A 204 -5.83 -14.63 4.03
CA ILE A 204 -6.08 -13.31 3.45
C ILE A 204 -4.87 -12.41 3.71
N LEU A 205 -4.22 -11.92 2.64
CA LEU A 205 -3.18 -10.90 2.72
C LEU A 205 -3.83 -9.51 2.80
N ALA A 206 -3.52 -8.77 3.86
CA ALA A 206 -3.95 -7.38 4.06
C ALA A 206 -2.81 -6.52 4.65
N THR A 207 -1.60 -6.74 4.15
CA THR A 207 -0.32 -6.28 4.73
C THR A 207 0.06 -4.85 4.35
N GLY A 208 -0.76 -4.17 3.54
CA GLY A 208 -0.47 -2.83 3.05
C GLY A 208 0.60 -2.78 1.96
N GLY A 209 1.08 -1.56 1.69
CA GLY A 209 1.95 -1.26 0.57
C GLY A 209 3.46 -1.34 0.86
N ALA A 210 4.24 -0.67 0.00
CA ALA A 210 5.70 -0.78 -0.06
C ALA A 210 6.42 0.58 0.01
N GLY A 211 5.79 1.63 0.54
CA GLY A 211 6.36 2.99 0.51
C GLY A 211 7.68 3.16 1.25
N GLN A 212 7.99 2.29 2.22
CA GLN A 212 9.28 2.32 2.93
C GLN A 212 10.48 1.81 2.10
N ILE A 213 10.25 1.32 0.89
CA ILE A 213 11.32 1.05 -0.08
C ILE A 213 11.94 2.37 -0.58
N TYR A 214 11.27 3.50 -0.40
CA TYR A 214 11.75 4.84 -0.75
C TYR A 214 12.26 5.62 0.47
N ARG A 215 13.25 6.48 0.24
CA ARG A 215 13.81 7.35 1.29
C ARG A 215 12.79 8.34 1.82
N GLU A 216 12.06 8.99 0.91
CA GLU A 216 11.00 9.93 1.25
C GLU A 216 9.66 9.20 1.15
N SER A 217 9.01 8.97 2.29
CA SER A 217 7.74 8.21 2.36
C SER A 217 6.87 8.74 3.49
N THR A 218 5.56 8.81 3.24
CA THR A 218 4.53 9.15 4.24
C THR A 218 4.03 7.93 5.01
N ASN A 219 4.45 6.73 4.59
CA ASN A 219 3.97 5.50 5.20
C ASN A 219 4.68 5.18 6.52
N PRO A 220 4.04 4.49 7.46
CA PRO A 220 4.68 4.00 8.68
C PRO A 220 5.84 3.04 8.36
N PRO A 221 6.78 2.85 9.31
CA PRO A 221 7.95 1.97 9.13
C PRO A 221 7.59 0.54 8.69
N GLY A 222 6.39 0.09 9.03
CA GLY A 222 5.85 -1.22 8.69
C GLY A 222 5.57 -1.45 7.21
N SER A 223 5.45 -0.42 6.37
CA SER A 223 5.03 -0.53 4.95
C SER A 223 6.19 -0.89 4.02
N SER A 224 6.73 -2.09 4.14
CA SER A 224 7.95 -2.58 3.48
C SER A 224 7.69 -3.56 2.31
N GLY A 225 6.42 -3.78 1.92
CA GLY A 225 6.07 -4.67 0.81
C GLY A 225 6.06 -6.16 1.18
N ASP A 226 6.03 -6.50 2.46
CA ASP A 226 6.16 -7.89 2.92
C ASP A 226 5.15 -8.83 2.24
N GLY A 227 3.86 -8.47 2.19
CA GLY A 227 2.84 -9.32 1.58
C GLY A 227 3.03 -9.55 0.08
N MET A 228 3.55 -8.56 -0.64
CA MET A 228 3.88 -8.71 -2.06
C MET A 228 5.03 -9.72 -2.24
N ALA A 229 6.08 -9.62 -1.41
CA ALA A 229 7.19 -10.58 -1.43
C ALA A 229 6.74 -11.98 -1.02
N LEU A 230 5.88 -12.10 0.00
CA LEU A 230 5.27 -13.37 0.42
C LEU A 230 4.48 -14.02 -0.72
N ALA A 231 3.62 -13.25 -1.38
CA ALA A 231 2.81 -13.69 -2.51
C ALA A 231 3.68 -14.11 -3.70
N TRP A 232 4.71 -13.31 -4.02
CA TRP A 232 5.68 -13.60 -5.07
C TRP A 232 6.38 -14.96 -4.83
N ARG A 233 6.93 -15.16 -3.63
CA ARG A 233 7.58 -16.42 -3.29
C ARG A 233 6.63 -17.61 -3.28
N ALA A 234 5.35 -17.37 -2.97
CA ALA A 234 4.30 -18.39 -3.03
C ALA A 234 3.84 -18.71 -4.46
N GLY A 235 4.31 -17.97 -5.47
CA GLY A 235 3.95 -18.17 -6.89
C GLY A 235 2.70 -17.41 -7.32
N ALA A 236 2.21 -16.47 -6.51
CA ALA A 236 1.13 -15.59 -6.92
C ALA A 236 1.58 -14.60 -7.99
N GLU A 237 0.63 -14.19 -8.82
CA GLU A 237 0.84 -13.16 -9.81
C GLU A 237 0.88 -11.78 -9.17
N LEU A 238 1.91 -10.99 -9.53
CA LEU A 238 2.01 -9.58 -9.22
C LEU A 238 1.80 -8.75 -10.48
N ARG A 239 1.10 -7.64 -10.36
CA ARG A 239 0.70 -6.81 -11.49
C ARG A 239 1.02 -5.35 -11.22
N ASP A 240 1.49 -4.64 -12.27
CA ASP A 240 1.69 -3.18 -12.29
C ASP A 240 2.64 -2.65 -11.22
N MET A 241 3.70 -3.40 -10.91
CA MET A 241 4.64 -3.10 -9.83
C MET A 241 5.40 -1.78 -10.01
N GLU A 242 5.42 -1.20 -11.20
CA GLU A 242 6.01 0.10 -11.52
C GLU A 242 5.20 1.30 -11.01
N PHE A 243 3.92 1.12 -10.66
CA PHE A 243 3.05 2.21 -10.24
C PHE A 243 3.10 2.44 -8.73
N MET A 244 3.95 3.35 -8.31
CA MET A 244 4.00 3.93 -6.96
C MET A 244 3.54 5.38 -7.03
N GLN A 245 2.45 5.74 -6.35
CA GLN A 245 1.98 7.12 -6.26
C GLN A 245 2.81 7.90 -5.25
N PHE A 246 3.32 9.06 -5.69
CA PHE A 246 3.99 10.03 -4.82
C PHE A 246 3.00 11.11 -4.40
N HIS A 247 2.90 11.37 -3.09
CA HIS A 247 2.14 12.53 -2.61
C HIS A 247 2.99 13.79 -2.77
N PRO A 248 2.45 14.86 -3.36
CA PRO A 248 3.25 16.05 -3.67
C PRO A 248 3.72 16.83 -2.44
N THR A 249 2.97 16.82 -1.35
CA THR A 249 3.19 17.67 -0.19
C THR A 249 3.52 16.87 1.08
N VAL A 250 4.75 16.36 1.15
CA VAL A 250 5.32 15.73 2.34
C VAL A 250 6.18 16.77 3.06
N LEU A 251 5.97 16.96 4.36
CA LEU A 251 6.75 17.89 5.19
C LEU A 251 8.23 17.53 5.12
N TYR A 252 9.07 18.50 4.76
CA TYR A 252 10.50 18.30 4.57
C TYR A 252 11.31 19.14 5.53
N ILE A 253 11.58 18.59 6.71
CA ILE A 253 12.43 19.20 7.74
C ILE A 253 13.53 18.20 8.10
N ALA A 254 14.77 18.68 8.18
CA ALA A 254 15.90 17.84 8.56
C ALA A 254 15.70 17.29 9.98
N GLY A 255 15.84 15.98 10.15
CA GLY A 255 15.59 15.29 11.42
C GLY A 255 14.11 15.11 11.78
N GLY A 256 13.19 15.66 11.02
CA GLY A 256 11.74 15.47 11.21
C GLY A 256 11.22 14.20 10.54
N SER A 257 10.08 13.70 11.03
CA SER A 257 9.31 12.66 10.35
C SER A 257 8.79 13.19 9.00
N ARG A 258 8.63 12.30 8.03
CA ARG A 258 8.04 12.64 6.72
C ARG A 258 6.51 12.69 6.81
N SER A 259 5.99 13.60 7.62
CA SER A 259 4.56 13.75 7.81
C SER A 259 3.87 14.23 6.54
N LEU A 260 2.72 13.65 6.25
CA LEU A 260 1.86 14.09 5.15
C LEU A 260 1.26 15.45 5.48
N ILE A 261 1.32 16.41 4.53
CA ILE A 261 0.44 17.58 4.53
C ILE A 261 -0.72 17.24 3.59
N THR A 262 -1.89 17.04 4.17
CA THR A 262 -3.08 16.54 3.44
C THR A 262 -3.41 17.37 2.21
N GLU A 263 -3.97 16.74 1.20
CA GLU A 263 -4.42 17.39 -0.04
C GLU A 263 -5.52 18.44 0.21
N ALA A 264 -6.32 18.23 1.26
CA ALA A 264 -7.37 19.18 1.66
C ALA A 264 -6.82 20.59 1.91
N VAL A 265 -5.55 20.74 2.30
CA VAL A 265 -4.90 22.06 2.46
C VAL A 265 -4.76 22.77 1.12
N ARG A 266 -4.42 22.06 0.02
CA ARG A 266 -4.43 22.62 -1.34
C ARG A 266 -5.86 22.90 -1.81
N GLY A 267 -6.80 22.01 -1.47
CA GLY A 267 -8.24 22.21 -1.69
C GLY A 267 -8.81 23.44 -1.00
N ALA A 268 -8.24 23.85 0.14
CA ALA A 268 -8.60 25.06 0.86
C ALA A 268 -7.99 26.34 0.24
N GLY A 269 -7.15 26.24 -0.79
CA GLY A 269 -6.59 27.36 -1.51
C GLY A 269 -5.10 27.64 -1.25
N ALA A 270 -4.36 26.75 -0.59
CA ALA A 270 -2.92 26.91 -0.40
C ALA A 270 -2.17 26.95 -1.74
N TRP A 271 -1.16 27.81 -1.84
CA TRP A 271 -0.31 27.93 -3.03
C TRP A 271 0.99 27.13 -2.87
N LEU A 272 1.46 26.60 -3.98
CA LEU A 272 2.80 26.04 -4.08
C LEU A 272 3.74 27.10 -4.66
N VAL A 273 4.75 27.45 -3.86
CA VAL A 273 5.73 28.49 -4.21
C VAL A 273 7.15 27.94 -4.18
N ASP A 274 8.01 28.48 -5.04
CA ASP A 274 9.44 28.14 -5.07
C ASP A 274 10.20 28.82 -3.91
N ARG A 275 11.54 28.66 -3.89
CA ARG A 275 12.39 29.27 -2.86
C ARG A 275 12.29 30.80 -2.81
N ASP A 276 11.98 31.45 -3.93
CA ASP A 276 11.91 32.91 -4.03
C ASP A 276 10.48 33.42 -3.74
N GLY A 277 9.52 32.49 -3.51
CA GLY A 277 8.12 32.81 -3.21
C GLY A 277 7.25 32.98 -4.45
N LYS A 278 7.73 32.60 -5.63
CA LYS A 278 6.95 32.62 -6.85
C LYS A 278 6.03 31.39 -6.92
N ARG A 279 4.71 31.62 -7.05
CA ARG A 279 3.73 30.57 -7.33
C ARG A 279 4.00 30.00 -8.73
N PHE A 280 4.07 28.67 -8.87
CA PHE A 280 4.48 28.05 -10.13
C PHE A 280 3.44 27.10 -10.75
N MET A 281 2.48 26.57 -10.00
CA MET A 281 1.53 25.58 -10.52
C MET A 281 0.73 26.03 -11.75
N PRO A 282 0.29 27.31 -11.87
CA PRO A 282 -0.40 27.79 -13.08
C PRO A 282 0.42 27.69 -14.36
N ASP A 283 1.76 27.63 -14.27
CA ASP A 283 2.64 27.48 -15.43
C ASP A 283 2.67 26.01 -15.95
N PHE A 284 2.17 25.03 -15.15
CA PHE A 284 2.19 23.61 -15.46
C PHE A 284 0.82 23.03 -15.81
N ASP A 285 -0.25 23.48 -15.14
CA ASP A 285 -1.61 22.95 -15.36
C ASP A 285 -2.66 24.05 -15.04
N PRO A 286 -3.71 24.22 -15.88
CA PRO A 286 -4.75 25.21 -15.66
C PRO A 286 -5.55 25.00 -14.35
N ARG A 287 -5.59 23.76 -13.81
CA ARG A 287 -6.19 23.46 -12.52
C ARG A 287 -5.29 23.86 -11.34
N ALA A 288 -4.07 24.29 -11.62
CA ALA A 288 -3.05 24.72 -10.67
C ALA A 288 -2.84 23.67 -9.54
N GLU A 289 -2.94 24.05 -8.28
CA GLU A 289 -2.73 23.17 -7.12
C GLU A 289 -3.76 22.04 -6.99
N LEU A 290 -4.87 22.10 -7.73
CA LEU A 290 -5.91 21.07 -7.78
C LEU A 290 -5.71 20.07 -8.94
N ALA A 291 -4.61 20.16 -9.67
CA ALA A 291 -4.22 19.15 -10.65
C ALA A 291 -3.99 17.78 -9.95
N PRO A 292 -4.09 16.65 -10.67
CA PRO A 292 -3.81 15.33 -10.13
C PRO A 292 -2.41 15.23 -9.50
N ARG A 293 -2.27 14.32 -8.53
CA ARG A 293 -1.04 14.18 -7.71
C ARG A 293 0.22 13.94 -8.54
N ASP A 294 0.13 13.17 -9.61
CA ASP A 294 1.24 12.91 -10.52
C ASP A 294 1.72 14.19 -11.23
N VAL A 295 0.80 15.04 -11.69
CA VAL A 295 1.09 16.34 -12.32
C VAL A 295 1.76 17.27 -11.31
N VAL A 296 1.19 17.41 -10.11
CA VAL A 296 1.75 18.28 -9.06
C VAL A 296 3.13 17.79 -8.61
N SER A 297 3.30 16.48 -8.41
CA SER A 297 4.60 15.92 -8.00
C SER A 297 5.69 16.13 -9.07
N ARG A 298 5.35 15.99 -10.34
CA ARG A 298 6.26 16.30 -11.45
C ARG A 298 6.63 17.78 -11.50
N ALA A 299 5.63 18.68 -11.39
CA ALA A 299 5.88 20.13 -11.36
C ALA A 299 6.84 20.52 -10.21
N ILE A 300 6.61 20.00 -9.00
CA ILE A 300 7.50 20.24 -7.86
C ILE A 300 8.92 19.73 -8.16
N THR A 301 9.05 18.53 -8.71
CA THR A 301 10.36 17.94 -9.04
C THR A 301 11.12 18.82 -10.05
N VAL A 302 10.45 19.28 -11.11
CA VAL A 302 11.03 20.20 -12.10
C VAL A 302 11.47 21.52 -11.46
N VAL A 303 10.64 22.10 -10.56
CA VAL A 303 10.97 23.36 -9.87
C VAL A 303 12.15 23.17 -8.93
N MET A 304 12.20 22.07 -8.16
CA MET A 304 13.34 21.73 -7.31
C MET A 304 14.65 21.60 -8.11
N HIS A 305 14.62 20.95 -9.27
CA HIS A 305 15.80 20.83 -10.14
C HIS A 305 16.20 22.20 -10.70
N ARG A 306 15.24 23.00 -11.23
CA ARG A 306 15.50 24.32 -11.81
C ARG A 306 16.08 25.31 -10.80
N THR A 307 15.61 25.24 -9.54
CA THR A 307 16.07 26.16 -8.47
C THR A 307 17.25 25.63 -7.69
N HIS A 308 17.73 24.40 -7.98
CA HIS A 308 18.74 23.69 -7.20
C HIS A 308 18.43 23.67 -5.70
N HIS A 309 17.14 23.50 -5.34
CA HIS A 309 16.67 23.48 -3.96
C HIS A 309 16.06 22.14 -3.58
N ALA A 310 16.26 21.72 -2.31
CA ALA A 310 15.83 20.40 -1.85
C ALA A 310 14.30 20.24 -1.68
N ASN A 311 13.56 21.34 -1.66
CA ASN A 311 12.12 21.39 -1.46
C ASN A 311 11.50 22.63 -2.13
N VAL A 312 10.18 22.66 -2.20
CA VAL A 312 9.35 23.85 -2.46
C VAL A 312 8.58 24.20 -1.18
N TYR A 313 7.71 25.19 -1.23
CA TYR A 313 6.96 25.59 -0.05
C TYR A 313 5.46 25.63 -0.34
N LEU A 314 4.68 25.25 0.66
CA LEU A 314 3.24 25.45 0.72
C LEU A 314 2.96 26.75 1.49
N ASP A 315 2.20 27.67 0.89
CA ASP A 315 1.91 29.00 1.43
C ASP A 315 0.40 29.18 1.61
N LEU A 316 -0.02 29.43 2.87
CA LEU A 316 -1.41 29.70 3.25
C LEU A 316 -1.58 31.11 3.82
N SER A 317 -0.54 31.95 3.78
CA SER A 317 -0.53 33.26 4.46
C SER A 317 -1.58 34.26 3.92
N HIS A 318 -2.12 34.01 2.73
CA HIS A 318 -3.20 34.80 2.11
C HIS A 318 -4.61 34.37 2.56
N LEU A 319 -4.73 33.25 3.32
CA LEU A 319 -6.00 32.77 3.86
C LEU A 319 -6.22 33.27 5.30
N ASP A 320 -7.48 33.23 5.76
CA ASP A 320 -7.79 33.59 7.16
C ASP A 320 -7.16 32.58 8.14
N PRO A 321 -6.28 33.05 9.07
CA PRO A 321 -5.54 32.18 9.98
C PRO A 321 -6.44 31.38 10.94
N ALA A 322 -7.60 31.90 11.34
CA ALA A 322 -8.51 31.19 12.23
C ALA A 322 -9.16 30.02 11.52
N THR A 323 -9.58 30.21 10.28
CA THR A 323 -10.14 29.18 9.41
C THR A 323 -9.10 28.08 9.13
N VAL A 324 -7.85 28.44 8.81
CA VAL A 324 -6.77 27.46 8.56
C VAL A 324 -6.52 26.57 9.77
N ARG A 325 -6.35 27.16 10.96
CA ARG A 325 -6.08 26.40 12.19
C ARG A 325 -7.28 25.57 12.65
N GLY A 326 -8.50 26.10 12.47
CA GLY A 326 -9.74 25.38 12.82
C GLY A 326 -9.99 24.17 11.92
N ARG A 327 -9.67 24.27 10.62
CA ARG A 327 -9.89 23.21 9.64
C ARG A 327 -8.80 22.14 9.64
N PHE A 328 -7.56 22.49 9.99
CA PHE A 328 -6.40 21.60 9.95
C PHE A 328 -5.63 21.57 11.28
N PRO A 329 -6.30 21.17 12.40
CA PRO A 329 -5.68 21.21 13.72
C PRO A 329 -4.49 20.25 13.85
N GLY A 330 -4.55 19.07 13.22
CA GLY A 330 -3.47 18.10 13.22
C GLY A 330 -2.23 18.61 12.46
N MET A 331 -2.44 19.24 11.30
CA MET A 331 -1.34 19.85 10.54
C MET A 331 -0.72 21.04 11.26
N ALA A 332 -1.53 21.89 11.89
CA ALA A 332 -1.04 23.01 12.69
C ALA A 332 -0.19 22.50 13.87
N ALA A 333 -0.62 21.43 14.54
CA ALA A 333 0.14 20.81 15.63
C ALA A 333 1.48 20.24 15.13
N ILE A 334 1.50 19.50 14.01
CA ILE A 334 2.71 18.93 13.41
C ILE A 334 3.70 20.06 13.05
N CYS A 335 3.26 21.10 12.34
CA CYS A 335 4.10 22.26 12.00
C CYS A 335 4.63 22.94 13.26
N GLY A 336 3.78 23.11 14.28
CA GLY A 336 4.13 23.72 15.56
C GLY A 336 5.25 22.99 16.31
N THR A 337 5.40 21.67 16.16
CA THR A 337 6.53 20.92 16.78
C THR A 337 7.89 21.37 16.24
N PHE A 338 7.92 22.01 15.07
CA PHE A 338 9.12 22.54 14.41
C PHE A 338 9.19 24.08 14.46
N GLY A 339 8.33 24.72 15.25
CA GLY A 339 8.28 26.17 15.37
C GLY A 339 7.67 26.89 14.16
N LEU A 340 6.92 26.16 13.30
CA LEU A 340 6.26 26.71 12.11
C LEU A 340 4.77 26.95 12.39
N ASP A 341 4.26 28.12 12.02
CA ASP A 341 2.82 28.41 12.00
C ASP A 341 2.25 28.12 10.60
N LEU A 342 1.41 27.08 10.49
CA LEU A 342 0.79 26.66 9.24
C LEU A 342 0.08 27.80 8.48
N ALA A 343 -0.48 28.78 9.21
CA ALA A 343 -1.25 29.88 8.63
C ALA A 343 -0.42 31.11 8.25
N ARG A 344 0.86 31.16 8.61
CA ARG A 344 1.71 32.35 8.43
C ARG A 344 3.03 32.08 7.75
N ASP A 345 3.59 30.89 8.01
CA ASP A 345 4.91 30.53 7.51
C ASP A 345 4.79 29.73 6.21
N ARG A 346 5.82 29.79 5.38
CA ARG A 346 5.97 28.91 4.22
C ARG A 346 6.42 27.54 4.71
N ILE A 347 5.59 26.53 4.51
CA ILE A 347 5.82 25.18 4.99
C ILE A 347 6.65 24.40 3.95
N PRO A 348 7.88 23.94 4.29
CA PRO A 348 8.74 23.23 3.35
C PRO A 348 8.15 21.85 3.02
N VAL A 349 7.94 21.59 1.72
CA VAL A 349 7.34 20.34 1.23
C VAL A 349 8.08 19.82 0.01
N ARG A 350 8.01 18.51 -0.19
CA ARG A 350 8.48 17.83 -1.40
C ARG A 350 7.66 16.55 -1.66
N PRO A 351 7.74 15.95 -2.85
CA PRO A 351 7.09 14.65 -3.09
C PRO A 351 7.66 13.55 -2.20
N GLY A 352 6.85 12.56 -1.87
CA GLY A 352 7.25 11.33 -1.18
C GLY A 352 6.35 10.16 -1.52
N ALA A 353 6.88 8.94 -1.47
CA ALA A 353 6.13 7.71 -1.72
C ALA A 353 4.95 7.61 -0.75
N HIS A 354 3.76 7.30 -1.28
CA HIS A 354 2.52 7.43 -0.54
C HIS A 354 1.59 6.22 -0.66
N TYR A 355 1.36 5.74 -1.89
CA TYR A 355 0.45 4.62 -2.13
C TYR A 355 0.96 3.70 -3.24
N MET A 356 1.07 2.41 -2.94
CA MET A 356 1.42 1.38 -3.92
C MET A 356 0.17 0.99 -4.70
N ILE A 357 0.18 1.21 -6.02
CA ILE A 357 -0.96 0.89 -6.90
C ILE A 357 -0.83 -0.54 -7.41
N GLY A 358 0.38 -0.94 -7.79
CA GLY A 358 0.69 -2.32 -8.13
C GLY A 358 0.70 -3.23 -6.91
N GLY A 359 0.62 -4.53 -7.14
CA GLY A 359 0.59 -5.53 -6.08
C GLY A 359 0.11 -6.89 -6.54
N VAL A 360 -0.43 -7.68 -5.62
CA VAL A 360 -0.98 -9.01 -5.89
C VAL A 360 -2.23 -8.88 -6.77
N SER A 361 -2.23 -9.54 -7.93
CA SER A 361 -3.39 -9.59 -8.83
C SER A 361 -4.54 -10.35 -8.17
N VAL A 362 -5.73 -9.75 -8.15
CA VAL A 362 -6.94 -10.33 -7.54
C VAL A 362 -8.15 -10.22 -8.44
N ASP A 363 -9.10 -11.14 -8.25
CA ASP A 363 -10.43 -11.07 -8.85
C ASP A 363 -11.37 -10.12 -8.08
N ALA A 364 -12.64 -10.05 -8.49
CA ALA A 364 -13.65 -9.17 -7.92
C ALA A 364 -13.95 -9.41 -6.42
N VAL A 365 -13.56 -10.56 -5.87
CA VAL A 365 -13.78 -10.93 -4.46
C VAL A 365 -12.48 -11.11 -3.68
N GLY A 366 -11.34 -10.72 -4.28
CA GLY A 366 -10.05 -10.77 -3.62
C GLY A 366 -9.30 -12.10 -3.74
N ARG A 367 -9.73 -13.08 -4.58
CA ARG A 367 -8.97 -14.32 -4.79
C ARG A 367 -7.75 -14.03 -5.66
N THR A 368 -6.62 -14.62 -5.28
CA THR A 368 -5.36 -14.55 -6.04
C THR A 368 -5.23 -15.72 -7.02
N SER A 369 -4.16 -15.71 -7.81
CA SER A 369 -3.82 -16.84 -8.69
C SER A 369 -3.35 -18.10 -7.93
N VAL A 370 -3.14 -18.03 -6.61
CA VAL A 370 -2.80 -19.17 -5.76
C VAL A 370 -4.05 -19.62 -5.00
N PRO A 371 -4.57 -20.83 -5.25
CA PRO A 371 -5.71 -21.35 -4.51
C PRO A 371 -5.49 -21.30 -3.00
N GLY A 372 -6.54 -20.99 -2.23
CA GLY A 372 -6.48 -20.83 -0.78
C GLY A 372 -5.89 -19.50 -0.28
N LEU A 373 -5.43 -18.64 -1.20
CA LEU A 373 -4.90 -17.31 -0.91
C LEU A 373 -5.80 -16.23 -1.48
N LEU A 374 -6.24 -15.33 -0.62
CA LEU A 374 -6.95 -14.09 -0.96
C LEU A 374 -6.10 -12.88 -0.58
N ALA A 375 -6.43 -11.70 -1.11
CA ALA A 375 -5.79 -10.46 -0.71
C ALA A 375 -6.77 -9.28 -0.79
N ALA A 376 -6.56 -8.24 0.05
CA ALA A 376 -7.40 -7.06 0.11
C ALA A 376 -6.61 -5.80 0.51
N GLY A 377 -7.01 -4.64 -0.02
CA GLY A 377 -6.41 -3.34 0.24
C GLY A 377 -5.08 -3.14 -0.49
N GLU A 378 -4.24 -2.23 -0.02
CA GLU A 378 -3.05 -1.72 -0.73
C GLU A 378 -1.99 -2.77 -1.11
N VAL A 379 -2.09 -4.00 -0.63
CA VAL A 379 -1.23 -5.10 -1.08
C VAL A 379 -1.60 -5.62 -2.47
N THR A 380 -2.78 -5.22 -2.98
CA THR A 380 -3.38 -5.73 -4.22
C THR A 380 -3.23 -4.79 -5.40
N SER A 381 -3.24 -5.34 -6.61
CA SER A 381 -3.61 -4.67 -7.85
C SER A 381 -5.01 -5.15 -8.25
N SER A 382 -6.03 -4.46 -7.75
CA SER A 382 -7.44 -4.83 -7.94
C SER A 382 -8.02 -4.40 -9.29
N GLY A 383 -7.35 -3.47 -9.98
CA GLY A 383 -7.86 -2.81 -11.19
C GLY A 383 -8.67 -1.53 -10.91
N LEU A 384 -8.86 -1.16 -9.64
CA LEU A 384 -9.58 0.05 -9.25
C LEU A 384 -8.82 1.34 -9.63
N HIS A 385 -7.50 1.34 -9.47
CA HIS A 385 -6.70 2.57 -9.50
C HIS A 385 -6.00 2.84 -10.83
N GLY A 386 -5.95 1.85 -11.73
CA GLY A 386 -5.22 2.00 -13.00
C GLY A 386 -3.77 2.43 -12.79
N ALA A 387 -3.33 3.45 -13.51
CA ALA A 387 -1.96 3.98 -13.42
C ALA A 387 -1.81 5.16 -12.43
N ASN A 388 -2.89 5.62 -11.78
CA ASN A 388 -2.86 6.69 -10.78
C ASN A 388 -4.14 6.69 -9.95
N ARG A 389 -4.01 6.60 -8.64
CA ARG A 389 -5.13 6.49 -7.71
C ARG A 389 -5.82 7.84 -7.49
N LEU A 390 -7.14 7.88 -7.62
CA LEU A 390 -7.95 9.01 -7.17
C LEU A 390 -7.87 9.13 -5.65
N ALA A 391 -7.78 10.34 -5.14
CA ALA A 391 -7.74 10.63 -3.72
C ALA A 391 -8.94 10.01 -2.98
N SER A 392 -8.77 9.61 -1.73
CA SER A 392 -9.81 9.02 -0.85
C SER A 392 -10.47 7.70 -1.30
N ASN A 393 -10.00 7.09 -2.41
CA ASN A 393 -10.43 5.74 -2.82
C ASN A 393 -9.66 4.60 -2.10
N SER A 394 -8.57 4.88 -1.38
CA SER A 394 -7.76 3.82 -0.73
C SER A 394 -8.46 3.18 0.47
N LEU A 395 -9.04 3.99 1.37
CA LEU A 395 -9.81 3.46 2.49
C LEU A 395 -11.09 2.76 2.00
N LEU A 396 -11.73 3.31 0.96
CA LEU A 396 -12.87 2.68 0.31
C LEU A 396 -12.52 1.29 -0.24
N GLU A 397 -11.42 1.16 -0.98
CA GLU A 397 -10.93 -0.14 -1.46
C GLU A 397 -10.74 -1.13 -0.32
N GLY A 398 -10.08 -0.69 0.76
CA GLY A 398 -9.86 -1.54 1.94
C GLY A 398 -11.16 -2.02 2.58
N LEU A 399 -12.19 -1.17 2.64
CA LEU A 399 -13.52 -1.53 3.15
C LEU A 399 -14.24 -2.53 2.26
N VAL A 400 -14.26 -2.29 0.95
CA VAL A 400 -14.98 -3.13 -0.02
C VAL A 400 -14.30 -4.47 -0.17
N TYR A 401 -13.02 -4.49 -0.54
CA TYR A 401 -12.29 -5.74 -0.75
C TYR A 401 -12.04 -6.51 0.54
N GLY A 402 -11.88 -5.82 1.68
CA GLY A 402 -11.84 -6.48 2.98
C GLY A 402 -13.10 -7.29 3.25
N ALA A 403 -14.27 -6.68 3.04
CA ALA A 403 -15.55 -7.37 3.20
C ALA A 403 -15.68 -8.57 2.25
N ARG A 404 -15.46 -8.35 0.97
CA ARG A 404 -15.57 -9.38 -0.07
C ARG A 404 -14.61 -10.56 0.19
N ALA A 405 -13.37 -10.28 0.59
CA ALA A 405 -12.40 -11.34 0.88
C ALA A 405 -12.79 -12.17 2.12
N GLY A 406 -13.32 -11.55 3.17
CA GLY A 406 -13.82 -12.26 4.36
C GLY A 406 -15.03 -13.13 4.04
N GLU A 407 -15.99 -12.60 3.29
CA GLU A 407 -17.18 -13.33 2.82
C GLU A 407 -16.80 -14.50 1.90
N ALA A 408 -15.90 -14.27 0.93
CA ALA A 408 -15.43 -15.30 0.01
C ALA A 408 -14.65 -16.41 0.74
N ALA A 409 -13.76 -16.05 1.67
CA ALA A 409 -13.05 -17.03 2.49
C ALA A 409 -14.01 -17.90 3.30
N SER A 410 -15.05 -17.30 3.90
CA SER A 410 -16.08 -18.01 4.63
C SER A 410 -16.87 -18.98 3.76
N ALA A 411 -17.34 -18.49 2.60
CA ALA A 411 -18.08 -19.31 1.64
C ALA A 411 -17.25 -20.51 1.16
N ASP A 412 -15.99 -20.29 0.85
CA ASP A 412 -15.07 -21.35 0.41
C ASP A 412 -14.84 -22.39 1.50
N VAL A 413 -14.64 -21.97 2.78
CA VAL A 413 -14.43 -22.90 3.90
C VAL A 413 -15.68 -23.71 4.19
N LEU A 414 -16.86 -23.06 4.18
CA LEU A 414 -18.14 -23.73 4.46
C LEU A 414 -18.55 -24.69 3.35
N ALA A 415 -18.20 -24.39 2.08
CA ALA A 415 -18.45 -25.29 0.96
C ALA A 415 -17.60 -26.57 0.99
N GLU A 416 -16.40 -26.51 1.61
CA GLU A 416 -15.51 -27.67 1.78
C GLU A 416 -15.85 -28.53 3.02
N ALA A 417 -16.81 -28.11 3.85
CA ALA A 417 -17.23 -28.86 5.04
C ALA A 417 -17.95 -30.15 4.64
N SER A 418 -17.19 -31.24 4.52
CA SER A 418 -17.73 -32.61 4.54
C SER A 418 -18.07 -33.00 5.98
N PRO A 419 -19.08 -33.86 6.25
CA PRO A 419 -19.38 -34.36 7.59
C PRO A 419 -18.18 -35.04 8.30
N ASP A 420 -17.20 -35.51 7.54
CA ASP A 420 -15.95 -36.11 8.04
C ASP A 420 -14.79 -35.11 8.16
N ALA A 421 -15.00 -33.80 7.98
CA ALA A 421 -13.97 -32.77 7.83
C ALA A 421 -13.46 -32.22 9.19
N ASP A 422 -13.71 -32.86 10.31
CA ASP A 422 -13.18 -32.46 11.63
C ASP A 422 -11.66 -32.66 11.79
N THR A 423 -11.01 -33.23 10.77
CA THR A 423 -9.56 -33.43 10.76
C THR A 423 -8.88 -32.47 9.80
N PHE A 424 -8.25 -31.42 10.36
CA PHE A 424 -7.32 -30.57 9.60
C PHE A 424 -6.15 -31.42 9.13
N HIS A 425 -6.14 -31.79 7.84
CA HIS A 425 -5.08 -32.63 7.31
C HIS A 425 -3.81 -31.81 7.09
N VAL A 426 -2.81 -31.98 7.96
CA VAL A 426 -1.50 -31.35 7.84
C VAL A 426 -0.71 -32.06 6.73
N PRO A 427 -0.47 -31.41 5.58
CA PRO A 427 0.28 -32.03 4.50
C PRO A 427 1.75 -32.23 4.91
N ALA A 428 2.38 -33.25 4.36
CA ALA A 428 3.82 -33.44 4.48
C ALA A 428 4.53 -32.40 3.62
N ILE A 429 4.99 -31.31 4.24
CA ILE A 429 5.78 -30.29 3.54
C ILE A 429 7.20 -30.82 3.32
N ALA A 430 7.68 -30.76 2.09
CA ALA A 430 9.09 -31.00 1.79
C ALA A 430 9.92 -29.98 2.60
N GLN A 431 10.88 -30.51 3.38
CA GLN A 431 11.76 -29.62 4.16
C GLN A 431 12.48 -28.69 3.18
N PRO A 432 12.45 -27.35 3.42
CA PRO A 432 13.27 -26.45 2.64
C PRO A 432 14.73 -26.92 2.74
N ARG A 433 15.40 -27.08 1.62
CA ARG A 433 16.83 -27.39 1.63
C ARG A 433 17.51 -26.27 2.40
N ALA A 434 18.28 -26.64 3.46
CA ALA A 434 19.18 -25.70 4.09
C ALA A 434 20.08 -25.12 2.99
N ILE A 435 20.08 -23.82 2.84
CA ILE A 435 21.08 -23.16 2.00
C ILE A 435 22.40 -23.45 2.70
N ASP A 436 23.32 -24.10 1.99
CA ASP A 436 24.59 -24.53 2.57
C ASP A 436 25.43 -23.27 2.85
N ASN A 437 25.35 -22.76 4.08
CA ASN A 437 26.13 -21.62 4.56
C ASN A 437 27.62 -21.98 4.80
N ARG A 438 28.11 -23.13 4.28
CA ARG A 438 29.51 -23.54 4.47
C ARG A 438 30.55 -22.62 3.80
N THR A 439 30.10 -21.63 3.02
CA THR A 439 30.96 -20.55 2.52
C THR A 439 31.00 -19.32 3.42
N ALA A 440 30.26 -19.29 4.52
CA ALA A 440 30.31 -18.25 5.54
C ALA A 440 31.47 -18.49 6.55
N GLY A 441 32.63 -18.85 6.05
CA GLY A 441 33.86 -18.65 6.78
C GLY A 441 34.14 -17.16 6.81
N GLU A 442 34.06 -16.54 8.02
CA GLU A 442 34.52 -15.17 8.33
C GLU A 442 34.02 -14.05 7.39
N ALA A 443 32.90 -14.21 6.72
CA ALA A 443 32.27 -13.09 6.02
C ALA A 443 31.89 -12.02 7.05
N ALA A 444 32.43 -10.82 6.91
CA ALA A 444 32.05 -9.67 7.73
C ALA A 444 30.52 -9.62 7.79
N ALA A 445 29.97 -9.49 9.00
CA ALA A 445 28.53 -9.41 9.20
C ALA A 445 27.96 -8.28 8.34
N LEU A 446 26.93 -8.57 7.52
CA LEU A 446 26.31 -7.56 6.66
C LEU A 446 25.69 -6.45 7.52
N ASP A 447 26.03 -5.20 7.23
CA ASP A 447 25.32 -4.05 7.79
C ASP A 447 23.97 -3.88 7.10
N LEU A 448 22.95 -4.48 7.69
CA LEU A 448 21.58 -4.44 7.16
C LEU A 448 21.00 -3.02 7.12
N ALA A 449 21.42 -2.16 8.05
CA ALA A 449 20.95 -0.78 8.09
C ALA A 449 21.53 0.03 6.92
N ASP A 450 22.82 -0.17 6.61
CA ASP A 450 23.46 0.47 5.45
C ASP A 450 22.83 0.01 4.13
N ILE A 451 22.64 -1.30 3.94
CA ILE A 451 21.99 -1.83 2.71
C ILE A 451 20.57 -1.28 2.56
N ARG A 452 19.79 -1.22 3.66
CA ARG A 452 18.43 -0.66 3.66
C ARG A 452 18.44 0.82 3.27
N ASN A 453 19.33 1.61 3.86
CA ASN A 453 19.46 3.04 3.57
C ASN A 453 19.89 3.27 2.12
N SER A 454 20.83 2.47 1.63
CA SER A 454 21.30 2.50 0.25
C SER A 454 20.20 2.15 -0.74
N LEU A 455 19.41 1.10 -0.46
CA LEU A 455 18.24 0.72 -1.26
C LEU A 455 17.21 1.87 -1.33
N ARG A 456 16.85 2.44 -0.19
CA ARG A 456 15.90 3.55 -0.11
C ARG A 456 16.37 4.79 -0.86
N ALA A 457 17.66 5.10 -0.79
CA ALA A 457 18.26 6.21 -1.51
C ALA A 457 18.33 5.96 -3.02
N LEU A 458 18.66 4.74 -3.44
CA LEU A 458 18.69 4.31 -4.84
C LEU A 458 17.29 4.38 -5.46
N MET A 459 16.28 3.78 -4.82
CA MET A 459 14.89 3.79 -5.29
C MET A 459 14.35 5.22 -5.42
N TRP A 460 14.66 6.08 -4.43
CA TRP A 460 14.27 7.50 -4.51
C TRP A 460 14.88 8.20 -5.72
N ARG A 461 16.14 7.97 -6.02
CA ARG A 461 16.91 8.67 -7.04
C ARG A 461 16.62 8.19 -8.45
N HIS A 462 16.49 6.88 -8.64
CA HIS A 462 16.43 6.25 -9.96
C HIS A 462 15.03 5.72 -10.35
N VAL A 463 14.17 5.45 -9.36
CA VAL A 463 12.84 4.85 -9.53
C VAL A 463 11.74 5.74 -8.92
N GLY A 464 12.06 7.02 -8.73
CA GLY A 464 11.19 8.03 -8.12
C GLY A 464 10.15 8.59 -9.08
N VAL A 465 9.87 9.91 -8.92
CA VAL A 465 8.88 10.63 -9.72
C VAL A 465 9.28 10.70 -11.19
N GLU A 466 10.57 10.92 -11.46
CA GLU A 466 11.14 10.96 -12.82
C GLU A 466 12.08 9.77 -13.02
N ARG A 467 11.97 9.10 -14.16
CA ARG A 467 12.72 7.89 -14.51
C ARG A 467 13.26 7.99 -15.93
N THR A 468 14.42 7.38 -16.18
CA THR A 468 15.00 7.18 -17.52
C THR A 468 15.46 5.74 -17.68
N GLY A 469 15.56 5.24 -18.90
CA GLY A 469 16.06 3.89 -19.19
C GLY A 469 17.43 3.64 -18.57
N ASP A 470 18.35 4.60 -18.69
CA ASP A 470 19.71 4.49 -18.14
C ASP A 470 19.70 4.43 -16.61
N SER A 471 18.92 5.29 -15.93
CA SER A 471 18.82 5.28 -14.47
C SER A 471 18.17 4.01 -13.94
N LEU A 472 17.16 3.48 -14.64
CA LEU A 472 16.52 2.21 -14.31
C LEU A 472 17.45 1.02 -14.51
N ALA A 473 18.26 1.01 -15.58
CA ALA A 473 19.24 -0.04 -15.84
C ALA A 473 20.35 -0.07 -14.77
N GLU A 474 20.84 1.09 -14.33
CA GLU A 474 21.79 1.23 -13.22
C GLU A 474 21.19 0.71 -11.90
N ALA A 475 19.96 1.12 -11.58
CA ALA A 475 19.24 0.65 -10.40
C ALA A 475 19.04 -0.86 -10.43
N HIS A 476 18.65 -1.42 -11.58
CA HIS A 476 18.47 -2.86 -11.76
C HIS A 476 19.78 -3.63 -11.50
N ALA A 477 20.88 -3.22 -12.13
CA ALA A 477 22.18 -3.86 -11.96
C ALA A 477 22.63 -3.84 -10.49
N THR A 478 22.43 -2.73 -9.80
CA THR A 478 22.81 -2.55 -8.40
C THR A 478 21.97 -3.44 -7.48
N VAL A 479 20.64 -3.43 -7.63
CA VAL A 479 19.72 -4.24 -6.80
C VAL A 479 19.92 -5.73 -7.06
N GLU A 480 20.12 -6.15 -8.31
CA GLU A 480 20.48 -7.55 -8.64
C GLU A 480 21.81 -7.96 -7.98
N GLY A 481 22.78 -7.05 -7.92
CA GLY A 481 24.02 -7.27 -7.17
C GLY A 481 23.75 -7.55 -5.68
N TRP A 482 22.92 -6.73 -5.03
CA TRP A 482 22.56 -6.91 -3.62
C TRP A 482 21.73 -8.18 -3.38
N CYS A 483 20.81 -8.49 -4.27
CA CYS A 483 20.01 -9.72 -4.20
C CYS A 483 20.89 -10.98 -4.19
N ARG A 484 21.98 -11.02 -4.96
CA ARG A 484 22.86 -12.19 -5.05
C ARG A 484 23.51 -12.59 -3.73
N TYR A 485 23.82 -11.64 -2.85
CA TYR A 485 24.45 -11.93 -1.56
C TYR A 485 23.52 -11.78 -0.35
N VAL A 486 22.41 -11.04 -0.44
CA VAL A 486 21.47 -10.89 0.68
C VAL A 486 20.40 -11.98 0.68
N LEU A 487 19.77 -12.27 -0.49
CA LEU A 487 18.65 -13.22 -0.54
C LEU A 487 19.03 -14.65 -0.12
N PRO A 488 20.24 -15.19 -0.38
CA PRO A 488 20.63 -16.51 0.09
C PRO A 488 20.87 -16.60 1.60
N GLN A 489 21.01 -15.47 2.31
CA GLN A 489 21.31 -15.48 3.74
C GLN A 489 20.12 -15.97 4.57
N GLN A 490 20.39 -16.71 5.62
CA GLN A 490 19.39 -17.07 6.64
C GLN A 490 19.51 -16.14 7.84
N PHE A 491 18.62 -15.17 7.90
CA PHE A 491 18.53 -14.27 9.04
C PHE A 491 17.70 -14.88 10.17
N ALA A 492 17.94 -14.42 11.39
CA ALA A 492 17.27 -14.93 12.58
C ALA A 492 16.13 -14.02 13.07
N ASP A 493 16.02 -12.80 12.52
CA ASP A 493 15.15 -11.74 13.00
C ASP A 493 14.45 -10.98 11.86
N PRO A 494 13.39 -10.20 12.18
CA PRO A 494 12.63 -9.44 11.20
C PRO A 494 13.43 -8.41 10.38
N GLN A 495 14.55 -7.88 10.87
CA GLN A 495 15.32 -6.87 10.14
C GLN A 495 15.89 -7.46 8.85
N GLY A 496 16.43 -8.67 8.95
CA GLY A 496 16.96 -9.40 7.80
C GLY A 496 15.86 -9.83 6.82
N TRP A 497 14.79 -10.44 7.32
CA TRP A 497 13.66 -10.89 6.49
C TRP A 497 12.96 -9.74 5.77
N GLN A 498 12.78 -8.61 6.47
CA GLN A 498 12.19 -7.41 5.89
C GLN A 498 13.07 -6.82 4.78
N LEU A 499 14.41 -6.79 4.97
CA LEU A 499 15.32 -6.34 3.93
C LEU A 499 15.27 -7.25 2.70
N GLN A 500 15.19 -8.58 2.87
CA GLN A 500 15.01 -9.52 1.77
C GLN A 500 13.70 -9.24 1.01
N ASN A 501 12.59 -9.03 1.72
CA ASN A 501 11.31 -8.65 1.11
C ASN A 501 11.41 -7.32 0.33
N MET A 502 12.03 -6.29 0.93
CA MET A 502 12.22 -5.00 0.26
C MET A 502 13.03 -5.11 -1.02
N LEU A 503 14.07 -5.94 -1.05
CA LEU A 503 14.90 -6.17 -2.24
C LEU A 503 14.12 -6.90 -3.34
N GLU A 504 13.33 -7.92 -3.01
CA GLU A 504 12.49 -8.63 -3.98
C GLU A 504 11.45 -7.69 -4.61
N VAL A 505 10.76 -6.89 -3.79
CA VAL A 505 9.75 -5.94 -4.27
C VAL A 505 10.40 -4.81 -5.11
N ALA A 506 11.51 -4.24 -4.64
CA ALA A 506 12.24 -3.21 -5.39
C ALA A 506 12.67 -3.72 -6.77
N ARG A 507 13.19 -4.94 -6.86
CA ARG A 507 13.55 -5.58 -8.11
C ARG A 507 12.37 -5.68 -9.09
N LEU A 508 11.19 -6.08 -8.61
CA LEU A 508 9.98 -6.16 -9.43
C LEU A 508 9.49 -4.77 -9.88
N MET A 509 9.56 -3.78 -9.00
CA MET A 509 9.21 -2.39 -9.35
C MET A 509 10.13 -1.84 -10.44
N ILE A 510 11.44 -2.11 -10.35
CA ILE A 510 12.42 -1.67 -11.35
C ILE A 510 12.17 -2.38 -12.68
N ARG A 511 11.94 -3.70 -12.68
CA ARG A 511 11.66 -4.48 -13.90
C ARG A 511 10.41 -3.98 -14.60
N GLY A 512 9.30 -3.80 -13.88
CA GLY A 512 8.07 -3.21 -14.44
C GLY A 512 8.32 -1.83 -15.06
N ALA A 513 9.11 -0.97 -14.37
CA ALA A 513 9.45 0.36 -14.87
C ALA A 513 10.37 0.35 -16.12
N ILE A 514 11.24 -0.66 -16.25
CA ILE A 514 12.05 -0.86 -17.48
C ILE A 514 11.16 -1.32 -18.62
N ASP A 515 10.26 -2.29 -18.35
CA ASP A 515 9.43 -2.90 -19.38
C ASP A 515 8.39 -1.93 -19.95
N ARG A 516 7.81 -1.04 -19.11
CA ARG A 516 6.85 -0.02 -19.56
C ARG A 516 7.58 1.15 -20.22
N VAL A 517 7.65 1.13 -21.54
CA VAL A 517 8.35 2.12 -22.36
C VAL A 517 7.38 3.22 -22.82
N GLU A 518 6.80 3.93 -21.87
CA GLU A 518 5.89 5.06 -22.05
C GLU A 518 5.82 5.92 -20.78
N THR A 519 5.11 7.04 -20.84
CA THR A 519 4.63 7.79 -19.68
C THR A 519 3.14 7.58 -19.50
N ARG A 520 2.70 7.13 -18.29
CA ARG A 520 1.28 6.99 -17.93
C ARG A 520 1.07 7.15 -16.43
N GLY A 521 0.18 8.07 -16.03
CA GLY A 521 -0.13 8.34 -14.63
C GLY A 521 1.11 8.63 -13.80
N VAL A 522 1.33 7.85 -12.75
CA VAL A 522 2.48 8.02 -11.83
C VAL A 522 3.81 7.49 -12.39
N HIS A 523 3.78 6.74 -13.49
CA HIS A 523 4.98 6.28 -14.18
C HIS A 523 5.40 7.31 -15.24
N PHE A 524 6.39 8.12 -14.90
CA PHE A 524 6.92 9.14 -15.81
C PHE A 524 8.32 8.77 -16.32
N ARG A 525 8.41 8.51 -17.62
CA ARG A 525 9.66 8.24 -18.36
C ARG A 525 10.09 9.51 -19.11
N ALA A 526 11.11 10.19 -18.61
CA ALA A 526 11.61 11.41 -19.26
C ALA A 526 12.16 11.15 -20.69
N ASP A 527 12.67 9.96 -20.94
CA ASP A 527 13.12 9.47 -22.25
C ASP A 527 11.96 8.96 -23.14
N HIS A 528 10.77 8.70 -22.57
CA HIS A 528 9.54 8.33 -23.27
C HIS A 528 8.34 9.12 -22.74
N PRO A 529 8.28 10.45 -22.96
CA PRO A 529 7.32 11.33 -22.28
C PRO A 529 5.88 11.18 -22.77
N ALA A 530 5.65 10.49 -23.87
CA ALA A 530 4.32 10.30 -24.44
C ALA A 530 3.68 9.01 -23.94
N THR A 531 2.35 9.04 -23.76
CA THR A 531 1.51 7.85 -23.56
C THR A 531 1.35 7.10 -24.89
N SER A 532 1.38 5.78 -24.85
CA SER A 532 1.26 4.92 -26.03
C SER A 532 0.08 3.97 -25.93
N ALA A 533 -0.73 3.88 -26.99
CA ALA A 533 -1.85 2.93 -27.06
C ALA A 533 -1.40 1.45 -26.94
N ALA A 534 -0.17 1.13 -27.40
CA ALA A 534 0.39 -0.21 -27.26
C ALA A 534 0.61 -0.65 -25.81
N TRP A 535 0.70 0.30 -24.89
CA TRP A 535 0.87 0.08 -23.46
C TRP A 535 -0.44 0.24 -22.66
N ARG A 536 -1.59 0.29 -23.32
CA ARG A 536 -2.89 0.19 -22.64
C ARG A 536 -3.12 -1.25 -22.19
N ALA A 537 -2.23 -1.71 -21.31
CA ALA A 537 -2.16 -3.06 -20.80
C ALA A 537 -1.54 -3.08 -19.41
N HIS A 538 -1.95 -4.02 -18.59
CA HIS A 538 -1.27 -4.35 -17.34
C HIS A 538 0.01 -5.14 -17.61
N ILE A 539 1.01 -4.98 -16.76
CA ILE A 539 2.24 -5.77 -16.76
C ILE A 539 2.15 -6.76 -15.60
N ALA A 540 1.99 -8.03 -15.90
CA ALA A 540 1.87 -9.10 -14.92
C ALA A 540 3.12 -10.00 -14.92
N TRP A 541 3.52 -10.40 -13.71
CA TRP A 541 4.68 -11.25 -13.46
C TRP A 541 4.32 -12.43 -12.55
N ARG A 542 4.87 -13.59 -12.85
CA ARG A 542 4.91 -14.74 -11.93
C ARG A 542 6.34 -15.19 -11.72
N ARG A 543 6.60 -15.75 -10.56
CA ARG A 543 7.90 -16.34 -10.25
C ARG A 543 8.23 -17.47 -11.24
N GLY A 544 9.47 -17.48 -11.74
CA GLY A 544 9.92 -18.42 -12.78
C GLY A 544 9.73 -17.94 -14.21
N GLU A 545 8.98 -16.86 -14.44
CA GLU A 545 8.82 -16.26 -15.77
C GLU A 545 10.02 -15.37 -16.11
N THR A 546 10.49 -15.47 -17.35
CA THR A 546 11.62 -14.69 -17.86
C THR A 546 11.21 -13.37 -18.50
N ALA A 547 9.94 -13.23 -18.87
CA ALA A 547 9.33 -12.05 -19.46
C ALA A 547 7.95 -11.77 -18.82
N PRO A 548 7.52 -10.50 -18.77
CA PRO A 548 6.18 -10.18 -18.28
C PRO A 548 5.10 -10.65 -19.26
N ARG A 549 3.91 -10.86 -18.74
CA ARG A 549 2.71 -10.96 -19.56
C ARG A 549 2.07 -9.58 -19.66
N LEU A 550 1.74 -9.19 -20.88
CA LEU A 550 0.94 -8.00 -21.13
C LEU A 550 -0.53 -8.42 -21.19
N GLU A 551 -1.34 -7.83 -20.32
CA GLU A 551 -2.78 -8.08 -20.25
C GLU A 551 -3.51 -6.84 -20.80
N PRO A 552 -3.83 -6.80 -22.11
CA PRO A 552 -4.53 -5.67 -22.71
C PRO A 552 -5.89 -5.43 -22.05
N LEU A 553 -6.22 -4.19 -21.81
CA LEU A 553 -7.58 -3.80 -21.46
C LEU A 553 -8.45 -3.78 -22.71
N PRO A 554 -9.72 -4.20 -22.61
CA PRO A 554 -10.65 -4.22 -23.73
C PRO A 554 -10.92 -2.83 -24.31
#